data_5cf1c94dd27db69933d71e50481f5181
#
_entry.id   5cf1c94dd27db69933d71e50481f5181
#
_cell.length_a   1.000
_cell.length_b   1.000
_cell.length_c   1.000
_cell.angle_alpha   90.00
_cell.angle_beta   90.00
_cell.angle_gamma   90.00
#
_symmetry.space_group_name_H-M   'P 1'
#
loop_
_entity.id
_entity.type
_entity.pdbx_description
1 polymer ?
#
loop_
_entity_poly.entity_id
_entity_poly.type
_entity_poly.pdbx_seq_one_letter_code
_entity_poly.pdbx_strand_id
1 'polypeptide(L)'
;MERKLKEVKLDSAKTFSELYGLKDQSPLIGVIDFKTAQKSPNNLEMEYGVYALYLKDVSVCSLKYGAYPCDYTSGTLVMFAPGQRARLDSPEAQVRPDVIGLLFHLDLIEGTPLGLTMGKYTFFSYKEAESLHLSDSERDIFRRALQEIAEHLRVPAAWHTRDILASRIQLLLDCVNSFYVRQFGTRHAINLKILQNFRVQLKGFYVEGRSTNGFPSVSYFAEKANLSPGYFGELIK
;
A
#
# COMPACT_ATOMS: atom_id res chain seq x y z
N MET A 1 -3.46 28.16 -16.75
CA MET A 1 -4.81 27.60 -16.44
C MET A 1 -4.59 26.26 -15.77
N GLU A 2 -4.76 26.16 -14.46
CA GLU A 2 -4.73 24.88 -13.76
C GLU A 2 -5.92 24.06 -14.23
N ARG A 3 -5.65 22.92 -14.86
CA ARG A 3 -6.72 21.99 -15.23
C ARG A 3 -7.28 21.39 -13.92
N LYS A 4 -8.56 21.64 -13.66
CA LYS A 4 -9.28 21.08 -12.53
C LYS A 4 -9.19 19.55 -12.59
N LEU A 5 -8.56 18.94 -11.58
CA LEU A 5 -8.49 17.49 -11.45
C LEU A 5 -9.90 16.92 -11.25
N LYS A 6 -10.16 15.78 -11.86
CA LYS A 6 -11.40 15.03 -11.61
C LYS A 6 -11.17 14.12 -10.41
N GLU A 7 -11.90 14.34 -9.32
CA GLU A 7 -11.90 13.46 -8.17
C GLU A 7 -12.71 12.19 -8.46
N VAL A 8 -12.14 11.04 -8.13
CA VAL A 8 -12.77 9.73 -8.29
C VAL A 8 -12.55 8.92 -7.02
N LYS A 9 -13.65 8.40 -6.46
CA LYS A 9 -13.62 7.51 -5.32
C LYS A 9 -13.66 6.06 -5.78
N LEU A 10 -12.68 5.28 -5.35
CA LEU A 10 -12.51 3.87 -5.73
C LEU A 10 -12.99 2.97 -4.59
N ASP A 11 -14.31 2.93 -4.39
CA ASP A 11 -14.94 2.19 -3.29
C ASP A 11 -14.99 0.67 -3.51
N SER A 12 -14.69 0.20 -4.71
CA SER A 12 -14.73 -1.22 -5.04
C SER A 12 -13.80 -1.55 -6.21
N ALA A 13 -13.44 -2.83 -6.36
CA ALA A 13 -12.74 -3.30 -7.54
C ALA A 13 -13.55 -3.11 -8.84
N LYS A 14 -14.88 -3.15 -8.72
CA LYS A 14 -15.79 -2.89 -9.85
C LYS A 14 -15.70 -1.43 -10.33
N THR A 15 -15.75 -0.45 -9.41
CA THR A 15 -15.59 0.98 -9.75
C THR A 15 -14.27 1.24 -10.46
N PHE A 16 -13.20 0.58 -10.02
CA PHE A 16 -11.91 0.66 -10.68
C PHE A 16 -11.96 0.09 -12.10
N SER A 17 -12.58 -1.07 -12.29
CA SER A 17 -12.70 -1.72 -13.59
C SER A 17 -13.52 -0.88 -14.58
N GLU A 18 -14.60 -0.25 -14.15
CA GLU A 18 -15.39 0.67 -14.95
C GLU A 18 -14.61 1.91 -15.39
N LEU A 19 -13.77 2.44 -14.49
CA LEU A 19 -12.91 3.60 -14.77
C LEU A 19 -11.92 3.32 -15.90
N TYR A 20 -11.32 2.14 -15.91
CA TYR A 20 -10.32 1.74 -16.89
C TYR A 20 -10.88 0.91 -18.06
N GLY A 21 -12.18 0.61 -18.05
CA GLY A 21 -12.83 -0.25 -19.04
C GLY A 21 -12.24 -1.67 -19.06
N LEU A 22 -11.96 -2.20 -17.89
CA LEU A 22 -11.50 -3.56 -17.68
C LEU A 22 -12.71 -4.51 -17.66
N LYS A 23 -12.42 -5.82 -17.78
CA LYS A 23 -13.46 -6.84 -17.62
C LYS A 23 -14.11 -6.74 -16.24
N ASP A 24 -15.42 -7.00 -16.16
CA ASP A 24 -16.18 -6.99 -14.91
C ASP A 24 -15.49 -7.79 -13.82
N GLN A 25 -15.34 -7.15 -12.66
CA GLN A 25 -14.76 -7.70 -11.46
C GLN A 25 -15.82 -7.82 -10.36
N SER A 26 -15.61 -8.70 -9.41
CA SER A 26 -16.38 -8.72 -8.18
C SER A 26 -16.21 -7.36 -7.46
N PRO A 27 -17.26 -6.81 -6.81
CA PRO A 27 -17.10 -5.58 -6.05
C PRO A 27 -16.05 -5.68 -4.93
N LEU A 28 -15.88 -6.88 -4.35
CA LEU A 28 -14.99 -7.09 -3.21
C LEU A 28 -13.54 -7.41 -3.58
N ILE A 29 -13.27 -7.88 -4.80
CA ILE A 29 -11.92 -8.27 -5.22
C ILE A 29 -11.79 -8.21 -6.75
N GLY A 30 -10.62 -7.81 -7.23
CA GLY A 30 -10.28 -7.81 -8.64
C GLY A 30 -8.79 -7.97 -8.88
N VAL A 31 -8.44 -8.82 -9.85
CA VAL A 31 -7.09 -8.88 -10.41
C VAL A 31 -7.08 -8.04 -11.68
N ILE A 32 -6.19 -7.07 -11.70
CA ILE A 32 -6.11 -6.03 -12.73
C ILE A 32 -4.92 -6.31 -13.64
N ASP A 33 -5.17 -6.27 -14.96
CA ASP A 33 -4.12 -6.23 -15.97
C ASP A 33 -4.38 -5.03 -16.89
N PHE A 34 -3.55 -4.01 -16.77
CA PHE A 34 -3.69 -2.77 -17.54
C PHE A 34 -3.44 -2.95 -19.04
N LYS A 35 -2.79 -4.05 -19.46
CA LYS A 35 -2.68 -4.39 -20.89
C LYS A 35 -4.04 -4.61 -21.54
N THR A 36 -5.03 -5.01 -20.75
CA THR A 36 -6.41 -5.25 -21.21
C THR A 36 -7.32 -4.03 -21.07
N ALA A 37 -6.82 -2.91 -20.50
CA ALA A 37 -7.59 -1.70 -20.31
C ALA A 37 -8.04 -1.08 -21.64
N GLN A 38 -9.32 -0.71 -21.71
CA GLN A 38 -9.91 -0.07 -22.87
C GLN A 38 -9.92 1.47 -22.77
N LYS A 39 -9.78 1.99 -21.53
CA LYS A 39 -9.77 3.41 -21.23
C LYS A 39 -8.46 3.76 -20.54
N SER A 40 -7.96 4.97 -20.82
CA SER A 40 -6.77 5.53 -20.16
C SER A 40 -7.15 6.87 -19.53
N PRO A 41 -7.75 6.85 -18.33
CA PRO A 41 -8.13 8.07 -17.64
C PRO A 41 -6.87 8.87 -17.27
N ASN A 42 -6.97 10.19 -17.31
CA ASN A 42 -5.89 11.12 -17.04
C ASN A 42 -6.38 12.31 -16.20
N ASN A 43 -5.46 13.01 -15.54
CA ASN A 43 -5.76 14.14 -14.64
C ASN A 43 -6.81 13.78 -13.57
N LEU A 44 -6.58 12.68 -12.88
CA LEU A 44 -7.42 12.19 -11.81
C LEU A 44 -6.75 12.35 -10.45
N GLU A 45 -7.57 12.67 -9.46
CA GLU A 45 -7.27 12.42 -8.06
C GLU A 45 -8.15 11.26 -7.59
N MET A 46 -7.51 10.16 -7.21
CA MET A 46 -8.17 8.93 -6.79
C MET A 46 -8.11 8.80 -5.28
N GLU A 47 -9.25 8.60 -4.63
CA GLU A 47 -9.34 8.21 -3.22
C GLU A 47 -9.66 6.71 -3.15
N TYR A 48 -8.79 5.95 -2.53
CA TYR A 48 -8.94 4.50 -2.38
C TYR A 48 -9.85 4.17 -1.21
N GLY A 49 -10.95 3.44 -1.46
CA GLY A 49 -11.79 2.79 -0.47
C GLY A 49 -11.43 1.30 -0.29
N VAL A 50 -10.49 0.81 -1.07
CA VAL A 50 -10.02 -0.59 -1.10
C VAL A 50 -8.52 -0.64 -0.88
N TYR A 51 -8.02 -1.81 -0.47
CA TYR A 51 -6.59 -2.10 -0.56
C TYR A 51 -6.20 -2.37 -2.01
N ALA A 52 -5.06 -1.85 -2.43
CA ALA A 52 -4.54 -2.04 -3.77
C ALA A 52 -3.04 -2.29 -3.76
N LEU A 53 -2.60 -3.24 -4.61
CA LEU A 53 -1.19 -3.52 -4.88
C LEU A 53 -1.00 -3.52 -6.40
N TYR A 54 -0.02 -2.77 -6.90
CA TYR A 54 0.28 -2.70 -8.32
C TYR A 54 1.76 -2.98 -8.55
N LEU A 55 2.07 -4.04 -9.30
CA LEU A 55 3.40 -4.28 -9.83
C LEU A 55 3.51 -3.59 -11.19
N LYS A 56 4.47 -2.70 -11.28
CA LYS A 56 4.78 -1.94 -12.47
C LYS A 56 6.09 -2.42 -13.07
N ASP A 57 6.05 -2.87 -14.30
CA ASP A 57 7.20 -3.44 -15.01
C ASP A 57 7.78 -2.53 -16.11
N VAL A 58 7.30 -1.28 -16.20
CA VAL A 58 7.76 -0.29 -17.21
C VAL A 58 8.01 1.08 -16.60
N SER A 59 9.01 1.77 -17.10
CA SER A 59 9.48 3.08 -16.62
C SER A 59 8.63 4.29 -17.05
N VAL A 60 7.41 4.10 -17.58
CA VAL A 60 6.65 5.16 -18.27
C VAL A 60 5.35 5.53 -17.57
N CYS A 61 5.37 5.87 -16.31
CA CYS A 61 4.17 6.40 -15.64
C CYS A 61 4.54 7.45 -14.60
N SER A 62 4.02 8.64 -14.70
CA SER A 62 4.10 9.63 -13.64
C SER A 62 2.89 9.50 -12.71
N LEU A 63 2.94 8.55 -11.79
CA LEU A 63 2.01 8.51 -10.66
C LEU A 63 2.62 9.39 -9.57
N LYS A 64 1.87 10.37 -9.07
CA LYS A 64 2.28 11.18 -7.91
C LYS A 64 1.50 10.72 -6.70
N TYR A 65 2.22 10.43 -5.64
CA TYR A 65 1.66 10.18 -4.33
C TYR A 65 1.71 11.49 -3.52
N GLY A 66 0.58 12.12 -3.31
CA GLY A 66 0.55 13.45 -2.71
C GLY A 66 1.31 14.48 -3.56
N ALA A 67 2.20 15.25 -2.93
CA ALA A 67 3.01 16.29 -3.59
C ALA A 67 4.33 15.78 -4.20
N TYR A 68 4.70 14.52 -4.00
CA TYR A 68 6.00 13.98 -4.39
C TYR A 68 5.92 13.18 -5.69
N PRO A 69 6.84 13.42 -6.64
CA PRO A 69 7.01 12.54 -7.80
C PRO A 69 7.59 11.20 -7.33
N CYS A 70 6.92 10.11 -7.66
CA CYS A 70 7.47 8.78 -7.42
C CYS A 70 8.33 8.37 -8.60
N ASP A 71 9.59 8.06 -8.33
CA ASP A 71 10.51 7.52 -9.33
C ASP A 71 10.27 6.02 -9.48
N TYR A 72 9.37 5.67 -10.41
CA TYR A 72 9.00 4.28 -10.66
C TYR A 72 9.86 3.68 -11.76
N THR A 73 10.85 2.90 -11.37
CA THR A 73 11.59 2.03 -12.27
C THR A 73 10.83 0.71 -12.50
N SER A 74 11.25 -0.07 -13.50
CA SER A 74 10.72 -1.42 -13.75
C SER A 74 10.86 -2.31 -12.50
N GLY A 75 9.84 -3.12 -12.22
CA GLY A 75 9.80 -4.00 -11.05
C GLY A 75 9.37 -3.32 -9.75
N THR A 76 8.74 -2.15 -9.82
CA THR A 76 8.27 -1.43 -8.64
C THR A 76 6.87 -1.89 -8.21
N LEU A 77 6.74 -2.26 -6.94
CA LEU A 77 5.45 -2.54 -6.30
C LEU A 77 4.96 -1.30 -5.53
N VAL A 78 3.74 -0.87 -5.85
CA VAL A 78 3.06 0.27 -5.21
C VAL A 78 1.83 -0.25 -4.48
N MET A 79 1.61 0.26 -3.27
CA MET A 79 0.53 -0.22 -2.40
C MET A 79 -0.28 0.94 -1.85
N PHE A 80 -1.59 0.74 -1.77
CA PHE A 80 -2.53 1.72 -1.21
C PHE A 80 -3.45 1.06 -0.20
N ALA A 81 -3.72 1.77 0.89
CA ALA A 81 -4.75 1.43 1.87
C ALA A 81 -6.01 2.27 1.66
N PRO A 82 -7.16 1.84 2.20
CA PRO A 82 -8.36 2.67 2.25
C PRO A 82 -8.08 4.04 2.91
N GLY A 83 -8.66 5.10 2.32
CA GLY A 83 -8.48 6.49 2.74
C GLY A 83 -7.25 7.19 2.14
N GLN A 84 -6.37 6.48 1.45
CA GLN A 84 -5.22 7.11 0.79
C GLN A 84 -5.62 7.70 -0.57
N ARG A 85 -4.93 8.78 -0.95
CA ARG A 85 -5.16 9.48 -2.20
C ARG A 85 -3.94 9.38 -3.11
N ALA A 86 -4.19 9.18 -4.40
CA ALA A 86 -3.16 9.21 -5.43
C ALA A 86 -3.60 10.10 -6.59
N ARG A 87 -2.67 10.87 -7.11
CA ARG A 87 -2.88 11.71 -8.29
C ARG A 87 -2.24 11.04 -9.51
N LEU A 88 -3.05 10.80 -10.51
CA LEU A 88 -2.62 10.33 -11.81
C LEU A 88 -2.51 11.53 -12.76
N ASP A 89 -1.28 11.86 -13.10
CA ASP A 89 -0.95 12.97 -14.01
C ASP A 89 0.00 12.39 -15.07
N SER A 90 -0.57 11.81 -16.12
CA SER A 90 0.21 11.24 -17.22
C SER A 90 0.05 12.10 -18.48
N PRO A 91 1.11 12.72 -18.97
CA PRO A 91 1.03 13.48 -20.23
C PRO A 91 0.81 12.58 -21.45
N GLU A 92 1.13 11.30 -21.38
CA GLU A 92 1.03 10.34 -22.48
C GLU A 92 -0.04 9.30 -22.26
N ALA A 93 -1.29 9.65 -22.54
CA ALA A 93 -2.49 8.83 -22.33
C ALA A 93 -2.60 7.59 -23.26
N GLN A 94 -1.56 7.22 -24.01
CA GLN A 94 -1.68 6.19 -25.06
C GLN A 94 -0.91 4.89 -24.80
N VAL A 95 -0.12 4.80 -23.76
CA VAL A 95 0.63 3.58 -23.48
C VAL A 95 -0.14 2.72 -22.48
N ARG A 96 -0.53 1.52 -22.89
CA ARG A 96 -1.02 0.49 -21.98
C ARG A 96 0.16 0.02 -21.14
N PRO A 97 0.30 0.48 -19.90
CA PRO A 97 1.48 0.15 -19.11
C PRO A 97 1.47 -1.35 -18.74
N ASP A 98 2.65 -1.96 -18.68
CA ASP A 98 2.80 -3.29 -18.09
C ASP A 98 2.65 -3.19 -16.57
N VAL A 99 1.40 -3.10 -16.13
CA VAL A 99 1.00 -3.01 -14.73
C VAL A 99 -0.04 -4.08 -14.47
N ILE A 100 0.23 -4.92 -13.49
CA ILE A 100 -0.72 -5.88 -12.96
C ILE A 100 -0.94 -5.59 -11.48
N GLY A 101 -2.11 -5.93 -10.96
CA GLY A 101 -2.41 -5.64 -9.58
C GLY A 101 -3.56 -6.42 -8.98
N LEU A 102 -3.71 -6.24 -7.68
CA LEU A 102 -4.80 -6.77 -6.87
C LEU A 102 -5.50 -5.62 -6.17
N LEU A 103 -6.84 -5.60 -6.24
CA LEU A 103 -7.67 -4.79 -5.37
C LEU A 103 -8.54 -5.69 -4.51
N PHE A 104 -8.69 -5.36 -3.23
CA PHE A 104 -9.63 -6.07 -2.36
C PHE A 104 -10.23 -5.15 -1.31
N HIS A 105 -11.51 -5.35 -1.04
CA HIS A 105 -12.25 -4.59 -0.04
C HIS A 105 -12.10 -5.21 1.35
N LEU A 106 -12.22 -4.38 2.39
CA LEU A 106 -12.13 -4.83 3.78
C LEU A 106 -13.19 -5.90 4.10
N ASP A 107 -14.40 -5.76 3.57
CA ASP A 107 -15.50 -6.71 3.78
C ASP A 107 -15.17 -8.14 3.30
N LEU A 108 -14.27 -8.28 2.33
CA LEU A 108 -13.81 -9.61 1.88
C LEU A 108 -13.07 -10.35 2.99
N ILE A 109 -12.28 -9.63 3.77
CA ILE A 109 -11.38 -10.21 4.78
C ILE A 109 -11.89 -10.05 6.20
N GLU A 110 -12.98 -9.31 6.42
CA GLU A 110 -13.59 -9.14 7.74
C GLU A 110 -13.98 -10.48 8.37
N GLY A 111 -13.64 -10.70 9.64
CA GLY A 111 -13.88 -11.96 10.34
C GLY A 111 -12.98 -13.13 9.95
N THR A 112 -12.06 -12.94 8.98
CA THR A 112 -11.04 -13.94 8.64
C THR A 112 -9.74 -13.71 9.43
N PRO A 113 -8.82 -14.70 9.51
CA PRO A 113 -7.50 -14.49 10.12
C PRO A 113 -6.72 -13.34 9.52
N LEU A 114 -6.87 -13.12 8.21
CA LEU A 114 -6.24 -11.97 7.52
C LEU A 114 -6.78 -10.64 8.06
N GLY A 115 -8.10 -10.50 8.16
CA GLY A 115 -8.70 -9.27 8.67
C GLY A 115 -8.21 -8.90 10.07
N LEU A 116 -8.07 -9.92 10.95
CA LEU A 116 -7.55 -9.71 12.30
C LEU A 116 -6.07 -9.31 12.35
N THR A 117 -5.30 -9.63 11.31
CA THR A 117 -3.85 -9.43 11.26
C THR A 117 -3.40 -8.37 10.26
N MET A 118 -4.31 -7.65 9.61
CA MET A 118 -3.97 -6.61 8.60
C MET A 118 -3.00 -5.56 9.13
N GLY A 119 -3.09 -5.20 10.40
CA GLY A 119 -2.21 -4.22 11.03
C GLY A 119 -0.72 -4.61 11.07
N LYS A 120 -0.36 -5.88 10.82
CA LYS A 120 1.03 -6.31 10.71
C LYS A 120 1.70 -5.85 9.40
N TYR A 121 0.90 -5.57 8.37
CA TYR A 121 1.40 -5.15 7.06
C TYR A 121 1.60 -3.64 7.02
N THR A 122 2.66 -3.18 7.70
CA THR A 122 2.97 -1.75 7.90
C THR A 122 3.23 -0.98 6.60
N PHE A 123 3.58 -1.68 5.52
CA PHE A 123 3.78 -1.07 4.21
C PHE A 123 2.51 -0.41 3.63
N PHE A 124 1.32 -0.72 4.15
CA PHE A 124 0.10 0.02 3.82
C PHE A 124 -0.05 1.33 4.60
N SER A 125 0.64 1.49 5.71
CA SER A 125 0.54 2.66 6.59
C SER A 125 1.57 3.75 6.24
N TYR A 126 2.53 3.44 5.40
CA TYR A 126 3.60 4.36 5.04
C TYR A 126 3.07 5.48 4.16
N LYS A 127 3.19 6.73 4.65
CA LYS A 127 2.84 7.94 3.93
C LYS A 127 3.89 8.35 2.89
N GLU A 128 5.03 7.71 2.88
CA GLU A 128 6.12 8.06 1.99
C GLU A 128 6.21 7.08 0.82
N ALA A 129 6.42 7.65 -0.35
CA ALA A 129 6.65 7.02 -1.63
C ALA A 129 7.96 6.20 -1.66
N GLU A 130 8.20 5.35 -0.68
CA GLU A 130 9.26 4.37 -0.75
C GLU A 130 8.78 3.20 -1.61
N SER A 131 9.09 3.29 -2.89
CA SER A 131 8.78 2.24 -3.84
C SER A 131 9.50 0.95 -3.45
N LEU A 132 8.76 -0.14 -3.33
CA LEU A 132 9.34 -1.46 -3.11
C LEU A 132 9.79 -2.03 -4.46
N HIS A 133 11.11 -2.20 -4.62
CA HIS A 133 11.68 -2.77 -5.83
C HIS A 133 11.83 -4.29 -5.68
N LEU A 134 11.17 -5.02 -6.57
CA LEU A 134 11.19 -6.47 -6.62
C LEU A 134 12.31 -6.97 -7.53
N SER A 135 13.05 -7.99 -7.08
CA SER A 135 13.93 -8.78 -7.95
C SER A 135 13.09 -9.57 -8.97
N ASP A 136 13.73 -10.14 -9.99
CA ASP A 136 13.05 -10.95 -11.00
C ASP A 136 12.28 -12.12 -10.37
N SER A 137 12.90 -12.82 -9.43
CA SER A 137 12.26 -13.95 -8.71
C SER A 137 11.07 -13.50 -7.85
N GLU A 138 11.16 -12.33 -7.22
CA GLU A 138 10.06 -11.77 -6.42
C GLU A 138 8.89 -11.31 -7.32
N ARG A 139 9.19 -10.76 -8.50
CA ARG A 139 8.18 -10.44 -9.52
C ARG A 139 7.44 -11.70 -9.98
N ASP A 140 8.16 -12.79 -10.22
CA ASP A 140 7.56 -14.06 -10.62
C ASP A 140 6.67 -14.65 -9.52
N ILE A 141 7.07 -14.54 -8.25
CA ILE A 141 6.25 -14.94 -7.10
C ILE A 141 4.96 -14.11 -7.06
N PHE A 142 5.08 -12.78 -7.18
CA PHE A 142 3.93 -11.89 -7.16
C PHE A 142 2.96 -12.18 -8.31
N ARG A 143 3.46 -12.36 -9.55
CA ARG A 143 2.66 -12.67 -10.73
C ARG A 143 1.92 -13.99 -10.58
N ARG A 144 2.60 -15.06 -10.12
CA ARG A 144 1.97 -16.37 -9.87
C ARG A 144 0.86 -16.27 -8.83
N ALA A 145 1.08 -15.57 -7.73
CA ALA A 145 0.06 -15.40 -6.71
C ALA A 145 -1.18 -14.67 -7.26
N LEU A 146 -1.00 -13.64 -8.10
CA LEU A 146 -2.13 -12.98 -8.78
C LEU A 146 -2.86 -13.90 -9.74
N GLN A 147 -2.11 -14.71 -10.50
CA GLN A 147 -2.69 -15.70 -11.42
C GLN A 147 -3.56 -16.72 -10.68
N GLU A 148 -3.06 -17.28 -9.57
CA GLU A 148 -3.81 -18.21 -8.73
C GLU A 148 -5.09 -17.60 -8.14
N ILE A 149 -5.05 -16.33 -7.73
CA ILE A 149 -6.24 -15.60 -7.29
C ILE A 149 -7.21 -15.44 -8.46
N ALA A 150 -6.73 -15.02 -9.63
CA ALA A 150 -7.56 -14.81 -10.82
C ALA A 150 -8.22 -16.12 -11.30
N GLU A 151 -7.52 -17.23 -11.24
CA GLU A 151 -8.06 -18.57 -11.56
C GLU A 151 -9.18 -18.96 -10.60
N HIS A 152 -8.97 -18.69 -9.30
CA HIS A 152 -9.98 -18.98 -8.29
C HIS A 152 -11.24 -18.12 -8.45
N LEU A 153 -11.11 -16.87 -8.88
CA LEU A 153 -12.25 -16.00 -9.18
C LEU A 153 -13.10 -16.45 -10.37
N ARG A 154 -12.57 -17.31 -11.23
CA ARG A 154 -13.33 -17.88 -12.37
C ARG A 154 -14.20 -19.07 -11.99
N VAL A 155 -13.91 -19.70 -10.86
CA VAL A 155 -14.70 -20.83 -10.36
C VAL A 155 -15.98 -20.29 -9.74
N PRO A 156 -17.15 -20.91 -9.99
CA PRO A 156 -18.39 -20.50 -9.33
C PRO A 156 -18.26 -20.49 -7.82
N ALA A 157 -18.84 -19.48 -7.18
CA ALA A 157 -18.77 -19.29 -5.74
C ALA A 157 -19.25 -20.53 -4.99
N ALA A 158 -18.34 -21.14 -4.22
CA ALA A 158 -18.60 -22.26 -3.32
C ALA A 158 -18.48 -21.77 -1.86
N TRP A 159 -18.90 -22.60 -0.90
CA TRP A 159 -18.99 -22.29 0.53
C TRP A 159 -17.73 -21.65 1.12
N HIS A 160 -16.55 -22.03 0.66
CA HIS A 160 -15.27 -21.59 1.22
C HIS A 160 -14.53 -20.59 0.32
N THR A 161 -15.18 -20.06 -0.72
CA THR A 161 -14.51 -19.15 -1.68
C THR A 161 -13.88 -17.95 -1.00
N ARG A 162 -14.57 -17.35 -0.01
CA ARG A 162 -14.10 -16.20 0.76
C ARG A 162 -12.84 -16.53 1.58
N ASP A 163 -12.86 -17.64 2.33
CA ASP A 163 -11.74 -18.05 3.18
C ASP A 163 -10.51 -18.42 2.37
N ILE A 164 -10.72 -19.10 1.23
CA ILE A 164 -9.63 -19.43 0.31
C ILE A 164 -9.02 -18.15 -0.28
N LEU A 165 -9.84 -17.21 -0.73
CA LEU A 165 -9.35 -15.94 -1.27
C LEU A 165 -8.60 -15.14 -0.19
N ALA A 166 -9.13 -15.05 1.02
CA ALA A 166 -8.46 -14.39 2.13
C ALA A 166 -7.11 -15.04 2.45
N SER A 167 -7.03 -16.39 2.43
CA SER A 167 -5.78 -17.12 2.66
C SER A 167 -4.75 -16.89 1.54
N ARG A 168 -5.19 -16.84 0.28
CA ARG A 168 -4.31 -16.53 -0.86
C ARG A 168 -3.80 -15.09 -0.80
N ILE A 169 -4.67 -14.15 -0.44
CA ILE A 169 -4.27 -12.74 -0.22
C ILE A 169 -3.27 -12.67 0.93
N GLN A 170 -3.53 -13.38 2.02
CA GLN A 170 -2.61 -13.40 3.17
C GLN A 170 -1.23 -13.91 2.76
N LEU A 171 -1.16 -15.02 2.02
CA LEU A 171 0.11 -15.56 1.52
C LEU A 171 0.85 -14.54 0.64
N LEU A 172 0.14 -13.86 -0.27
CA LEU A 172 0.72 -12.82 -1.10
C LEU A 172 1.27 -11.67 -0.24
N LEU A 173 0.51 -11.20 0.75
CA LEU A 173 0.94 -10.12 1.64
C LEU A 173 2.13 -10.53 2.52
N ASP A 174 2.21 -11.78 2.95
CA ASP A 174 3.35 -12.32 3.69
C ASP A 174 4.62 -12.37 2.80
N CYS A 175 4.48 -12.75 1.52
CA CYS A 175 5.59 -12.63 0.55
C CYS A 175 6.02 -11.17 0.37
N VAL A 176 5.08 -10.26 0.13
CA VAL A 176 5.37 -8.81 0.00
C VAL A 176 6.06 -8.27 1.25
N ASN A 177 5.63 -8.70 2.44
CA ASN A 177 6.26 -8.32 3.68
C ASN A 177 7.72 -8.80 3.77
N SER A 178 8.01 -10.00 3.27
CA SER A 178 9.39 -10.50 3.21
C SER A 178 10.27 -9.67 2.25
N PHE A 179 9.73 -9.26 1.11
CA PHE A 179 10.41 -8.37 0.16
C PHE A 179 10.66 -6.99 0.77
N TYR A 180 9.66 -6.47 1.50
CA TYR A 180 9.77 -5.20 2.22
C TYR A 180 10.87 -5.25 3.28
N VAL A 181 10.90 -6.32 4.09
CA VAL A 181 11.96 -6.54 5.10
C VAL A 181 13.34 -6.67 4.46
N ARG A 182 13.45 -7.35 3.30
CA ARG A 182 14.72 -7.43 2.56
C ARG A 182 15.24 -6.04 2.16
N GLN A 183 14.37 -5.17 1.64
CA GLN A 183 14.77 -3.85 1.16
C GLN A 183 14.97 -2.84 2.31
N PHE A 184 14.10 -2.88 3.31
CA PHE A 184 14.02 -1.87 4.38
C PHE A 184 14.35 -2.42 5.77
N GLY A 185 14.71 -3.70 5.90
CA GLY A 185 14.84 -4.40 7.17
C GLY A 185 15.82 -3.74 8.14
N THR A 186 16.90 -3.16 7.63
CA THR A 186 17.86 -2.41 8.47
C THR A 186 17.20 -1.16 9.06
N ARG A 187 16.45 -0.39 8.27
CA ARG A 187 15.69 0.78 8.76
C ARG A 187 14.57 0.35 9.72
N HIS A 188 13.84 -0.72 9.37
CA HIS A 188 12.75 -1.21 10.21
C HIS A 188 13.28 -1.67 11.58
N ALA A 189 14.39 -2.40 11.63
CA ALA A 189 15.02 -2.81 12.88
C ALA A 189 15.48 -1.60 13.73
N ILE A 190 16.06 -0.57 13.07
CA ILE A 190 16.46 0.68 13.73
C ILE A 190 15.22 1.41 14.26
N ASN A 191 14.18 1.53 13.46
CA ASN A 191 12.95 2.21 13.84
C ASN A 191 12.23 1.50 14.99
N LEU A 192 12.16 0.17 14.98
CA LEU A 192 11.62 -0.61 16.10
C LEU A 192 12.42 -0.39 17.38
N LYS A 193 13.75 -0.35 17.29
CA LYS A 193 14.61 -0.07 18.45
C LYS A 193 14.39 1.34 19.01
N ILE A 194 14.22 2.32 18.14
CA ILE A 194 13.89 3.70 18.52
C ILE A 194 12.53 3.75 19.22
N LEU A 195 11.50 3.10 18.68
CA LEU A 195 10.17 3.01 19.28
C LEU A 195 10.18 2.30 20.65
N GLN A 196 10.94 1.21 20.77
CA GLN A 196 11.10 0.51 22.05
C GLN A 196 11.76 1.40 23.08
N ASN A 197 12.87 2.07 22.71
CA ASN A 197 13.57 3.01 23.58
C ASN A 197 12.67 4.19 23.99
N PHE A 198 11.91 4.73 23.06
CA PHE A 198 10.93 5.78 23.34
C PHE A 198 9.88 5.33 24.36
N ARG A 199 9.30 4.13 24.18
CA ARG A 199 8.32 3.57 25.13
C ARG A 199 8.90 3.39 26.53
N VAL A 200 10.14 2.90 26.63
CA VAL A 200 10.84 2.74 27.91
C VAL A 200 11.08 4.09 28.57
N GLN A 201 11.58 5.08 27.83
CA GLN A 201 11.83 6.43 28.34
C GLN A 201 10.53 7.12 28.76
N LEU A 202 9.48 6.98 27.98
CA LEU A 202 8.18 7.55 28.30
C LEU A 202 7.61 6.95 29.58
N LYS A 203 7.69 5.62 29.74
CA LYS A 203 7.30 4.95 31.00
C LYS A 203 8.13 5.43 32.19
N GLY A 204 9.44 5.52 32.05
CA GLY A 204 10.34 6.00 33.10
C GLY A 204 10.00 7.44 33.51
N PHE A 205 9.62 8.29 32.58
CA PHE A 205 9.21 9.66 32.84
C PHE A 205 7.96 9.74 33.72
N TYR A 206 6.98 8.86 33.49
CA TYR A 206 5.76 8.78 34.29
C TYR A 206 5.96 8.12 35.66
N VAL A 207 6.82 7.12 35.76
CA VAL A 207 7.05 6.36 37.00
C VAL A 207 7.92 7.15 37.97
N GLU A 208 8.92 7.90 37.48
CA GLU A 208 9.88 8.65 38.32
C GLU A 208 9.34 10.01 38.82
N GLY A 209 8.08 10.34 38.55
CA GLY A 209 7.45 11.57 39.03
C GLY A 209 8.12 12.87 38.57
N ARG A 210 8.92 12.82 37.50
CA ARG A 210 9.63 13.99 36.94
C ARG A 210 8.73 15.02 36.24
N SER A 211 7.45 15.00 36.56
CA SER A 211 6.47 15.93 35.97
C SER A 211 6.56 17.37 36.48
N THR A 212 7.56 17.67 37.32
CA THR A 212 7.74 19.03 37.87
C THR A 212 8.15 20.08 36.82
N ASN A 213 8.63 19.66 35.64
CA ASN A 213 9.08 20.55 34.56
C ASN A 213 8.22 20.46 33.26
N GLY A 214 6.97 20.01 33.36
CA GLY A 214 6.08 19.86 32.18
C GLY A 214 6.23 18.56 31.43
N PHE A 215 5.34 18.31 30.44
CA PHE A 215 5.40 17.12 29.61
C PHE A 215 6.59 17.18 28.64
N PRO A 216 7.32 16.04 28.43
CA PRO A 216 8.41 16.00 27.48
C PRO A 216 7.90 16.23 26.05
N SER A 217 8.57 17.13 25.34
CA SER A 217 8.21 17.45 23.96
C SER A 217 8.66 16.36 22.97
N VAL A 218 8.08 16.35 21.78
CA VAL A 218 8.56 15.51 20.65
C VAL A 218 10.03 15.82 20.36
N SER A 219 10.45 17.08 20.44
CA SER A 219 11.84 17.52 20.25
C SER A 219 12.80 16.89 21.24
N TYR A 220 12.40 16.75 22.51
CA TYR A 220 13.24 16.11 23.55
C TYR A 220 13.55 14.65 23.24
N PHE A 221 12.56 13.87 22.79
CA PHE A 221 12.75 12.48 22.42
C PHE A 221 13.48 12.32 21.09
N ALA A 222 13.24 13.22 20.14
CA ALA A 222 13.93 13.25 18.86
C ALA A 222 15.43 13.48 19.03
N GLU A 223 15.82 14.45 19.86
CA GLU A 223 17.22 14.74 20.21
C GLU A 223 17.91 13.51 20.83
N LYS A 224 17.25 12.85 21.78
CA LYS A 224 17.76 11.60 22.38
C LYS A 224 17.89 10.44 21.39
N ALA A 225 17.10 10.42 20.33
CA ALA A 225 17.19 9.44 19.27
C ALA A 225 18.15 9.85 18.14
N ASN A 226 18.78 11.03 18.23
CA ASN A 226 19.57 11.66 17.15
C ASN A 226 18.77 11.81 15.83
N LEU A 227 17.50 12.18 15.93
CA LEU A 227 16.59 12.40 14.81
C LEU A 227 16.07 13.83 14.78
N SER A 228 15.62 14.28 13.61
CA SER A 228 14.87 15.53 13.54
C SER A 228 13.49 15.37 14.21
N PRO A 229 12.95 16.42 14.86
CA PRO A 229 11.61 16.37 15.47
C PRO A 229 10.50 15.97 14.51
N GLY A 230 10.60 16.36 13.23
CA GLY A 230 9.64 16.00 12.19
C GLY A 230 9.67 14.50 11.90
N TYR A 231 10.86 13.93 11.63
CA TYR A 231 11.01 12.50 11.37
C TYR A 231 10.61 11.64 12.58
N PHE A 232 11.03 12.05 13.80
CA PHE A 232 10.63 11.33 15.00
C PHE A 232 9.11 11.41 15.24
N GLY A 233 8.48 12.57 15.01
CA GLY A 233 7.03 12.74 15.10
C GLY A 233 6.25 11.84 14.14
N GLU A 234 6.75 11.65 12.92
CA GLU A 234 6.16 10.71 11.95
C GLU A 234 6.33 9.24 12.39
N LEU A 235 7.48 8.91 13.01
CA LEU A 235 7.79 7.55 13.46
C LEU A 235 6.91 7.07 14.61
N ILE A 236 6.48 7.97 15.50
CA ILE A 236 5.68 7.64 16.70
C ILE A 236 4.17 7.78 16.51
N LYS A 237 3.70 8.29 15.36
CA LYS A 237 2.28 8.34 15.00
C LYS A 237 1.78 6.97 14.61
#